data_a355468c5eb65aebd47bfeb9499f01bf
#
_entry.id   a355468c5eb65aebd47bfeb9499f01bf
#
_cell.length_a   1.000
_cell.length_b   1.000
_cell.length_c   1.000
_cell.angle_alpha   90.00
_cell.angle_beta   90.00
_cell.angle_gamma   90.00
#
_symmetry.space_group_name_H-M   'P 1'
#
loop_
_entity.id
_entity.type
_entity.pdbx_description
1 polymer ?
#
loop_
_entity_poly.entity_id
_entity_poly.type
_entity_poly.pdbx_seq_one_letter_code
_entity_poly.pdbx_strand_id
1 'polypeptide(L)'
;MKGYPDDGGCEEGVSYWDCAGASFFESLYFMQFAPKQAVLTLTDAPLHVAEVSGYSCCGAKGGNNAESHNHNDIGNFIVYHNNQPVVIDLGRDTYTSKSFSNQRFELMNCRSAYHNVPIINGLEQKDGRKYRADKVSHGFADGVSSLTLNLEKAYTEGAHVEKWQRNITLDREYNWVEITEQYKLDSLQIEKDRLNGQVFDNQIILMAYGRPVVQKAGRILLQGGMVRLEYDAQYLSASVEKVQMTDGIMKTQWKDNIYRIILRLNDNYPMAKVKYRFTLS
;
A
#
# COMPACT_ATOMS: atom_id res chain seq x y z
N MET A 1 -12.52 -12.25 -22.32
CA MET A 1 -13.16 -11.30 -21.40
C MET A 1 -13.18 -9.94 -22.10
N LYS A 2 -14.34 -9.47 -22.56
CA LYS A 2 -14.47 -8.12 -23.15
C LYS A 2 -14.66 -7.16 -21.97
N GLY A 3 -13.71 -6.26 -21.71
CA GLY A 3 -13.83 -5.24 -20.68
C GLY A 3 -12.56 -5.00 -19.84
N TYR A 4 -11.53 -5.84 -20.01
CA TYR A 4 -10.22 -5.59 -19.44
C TYR A 4 -9.25 -5.31 -20.58
N PRO A 5 -8.39 -4.28 -20.51
CA PRO A 5 -7.27 -4.09 -21.42
C PRO A 5 -6.34 -5.30 -21.37
N ASP A 6 -5.59 -5.54 -22.44
CA ASP A 6 -4.67 -6.68 -22.56
C ASP A 6 -3.57 -6.68 -21.48
N ASP A 7 -3.33 -5.52 -20.85
CA ASP A 7 -2.43 -5.34 -19.70
C ASP A 7 -3.06 -5.73 -18.36
N GLY A 8 -4.36 -6.11 -18.34
CA GLY A 8 -5.10 -6.49 -17.14
C GLY A 8 -5.43 -5.35 -16.19
N GLY A 9 -5.19 -4.10 -16.59
CA GLY A 9 -5.55 -2.94 -15.80
C GLY A 9 -7.06 -2.77 -15.67
N CYS A 10 -7.55 -2.49 -14.46
CA CYS A 10 -8.92 -2.05 -14.25
C CYS A 10 -8.93 -0.51 -14.34
N GLU A 11 -9.49 0.04 -15.42
CA GLU A 11 -9.56 1.49 -15.60
C GLU A 11 -10.38 2.21 -14.53
N GLU A 12 -11.20 1.48 -13.78
CA GLU A 12 -12.10 2.06 -12.77
C GLU A 12 -11.46 2.22 -11.38
N GLY A 13 -10.19 1.86 -11.21
CA GLY A 13 -9.43 2.08 -9.98
C GLY A 13 -9.76 1.11 -8.84
N VAL A 14 -9.13 1.35 -7.69
CA VAL A 14 -9.12 0.44 -6.52
C VAL A 14 -10.50 0.22 -5.92
N SER A 15 -11.44 1.18 -6.03
CA SER A 15 -12.78 1.03 -5.47
C SER A 15 -13.67 0.02 -6.21
N TYR A 16 -13.32 -0.31 -7.44
CA TYR A 16 -13.99 -1.37 -8.18
C TYR A 16 -13.30 -2.71 -8.06
N TRP A 17 -12.21 -2.78 -7.28
CA TRP A 17 -11.59 -4.05 -6.94
C TRP A 17 -12.56 -4.98 -6.23
N ASP A 18 -13.45 -4.44 -5.38
CA ASP A 18 -14.50 -5.25 -4.77
C ASP A 18 -15.52 -5.77 -5.79
N CYS A 19 -15.78 -5.04 -6.86
CA CYS A 19 -16.74 -5.47 -7.90
C CYS A 19 -16.05 -6.19 -9.07
N ALA A 20 -14.97 -5.68 -9.59
CA ALA A 20 -14.27 -6.29 -10.73
C ALA A 20 -13.26 -7.33 -10.26
N GLY A 21 -12.53 -7.07 -9.20
CA GLY A 21 -11.62 -8.01 -8.56
C GLY A 21 -12.38 -9.15 -7.87
N ALA A 22 -13.46 -8.89 -7.13
CA ALA A 22 -14.26 -9.93 -6.49
C ALA A 22 -14.96 -10.81 -7.52
N SER A 23 -15.54 -10.26 -8.58
CA SER A 23 -16.10 -11.06 -9.67
C SER A 23 -15.04 -11.84 -10.44
N PHE A 24 -13.84 -11.31 -10.55
CA PHE A 24 -12.69 -12.00 -11.11
C PHE A 24 -12.15 -13.04 -10.13
N PHE A 25 -12.09 -12.74 -8.84
CA PHE A 25 -11.78 -13.68 -7.77
C PHE A 25 -12.84 -14.78 -7.63
N GLU A 26 -14.13 -14.47 -7.73
CA GLU A 26 -15.18 -15.48 -7.80
C GLU A 26 -15.00 -16.37 -9.01
N SER A 27 -14.65 -15.80 -10.18
CA SER A 27 -14.35 -16.58 -11.39
C SER A 27 -13.10 -17.45 -11.22
N LEU A 28 -12.07 -16.97 -10.52
CA LEU A 28 -10.89 -17.76 -10.14
C LEU A 28 -11.20 -18.78 -9.03
N TYR A 29 -12.09 -18.45 -8.10
CA TYR A 29 -12.58 -19.37 -7.07
C TYR A 29 -13.31 -20.55 -7.70
N PHE A 30 -14.14 -20.34 -8.72
CA PHE A 30 -14.75 -21.41 -9.50
C PHE A 30 -13.74 -22.18 -10.37
N MET A 31 -12.59 -21.59 -10.68
CA MET A 31 -11.47 -22.29 -11.33
C MET A 31 -10.55 -23.04 -10.35
N GLN A 32 -10.83 -23.07 -9.04
CA GLN A 32 -10.11 -23.84 -8.00
C GLN A 32 -10.13 -25.36 -8.23
N PHE A 33 -10.88 -25.86 -9.18
CA PHE A 33 -10.79 -27.25 -9.64
C PHE A 33 -9.64 -27.48 -10.64
N ALA A 34 -8.88 -26.44 -11.03
CA ALA A 34 -7.62 -26.55 -11.75
C ALA A 34 -6.43 -26.48 -10.77
N PRO A 35 -5.28 -27.12 -11.10
CA PRO A 35 -4.24 -27.41 -10.10
C PRO A 35 -3.62 -26.15 -9.49
N LYS A 36 -3.38 -26.20 -8.22
CA LYS A 36 -2.69 -25.39 -7.20
C LYS A 36 -1.72 -24.22 -7.58
N GLN A 37 -1.81 -23.61 -8.76
CA GLN A 37 -0.87 -22.59 -9.25
C GLN A 37 -1.56 -21.55 -10.14
N ALA A 38 -2.52 -20.81 -9.63
CA ALA A 38 -2.93 -19.61 -10.34
C ALA A 38 -2.23 -18.40 -9.70
N VAL A 39 -1.04 -18.09 -10.18
CA VAL A 39 -0.46 -16.75 -10.07
C VAL A 39 -0.90 -16.00 -11.32
N LEU A 40 -1.82 -15.08 -11.19
CA LEU A 40 -2.11 -14.16 -12.27
C LEU A 40 -1.02 -13.08 -12.23
N THR A 41 -0.07 -13.21 -13.13
CA THR A 41 0.94 -12.20 -13.38
C THR A 41 0.50 -11.45 -14.62
N LEU A 42 0.02 -10.24 -14.45
CA LEU A 42 -0.25 -9.32 -15.54
C LEU A 42 0.98 -8.42 -15.69
N THR A 43 1.76 -8.65 -16.74
CA THR A 43 2.89 -7.79 -17.10
C THR A 43 2.34 -6.43 -17.51
N ASP A 44 2.86 -5.36 -16.91
CA ASP A 44 2.44 -3.96 -17.10
C ASP A 44 1.10 -3.56 -16.47
N ALA A 45 0.41 -4.47 -15.82
CA ALA A 45 -0.81 -4.14 -15.09
C ALA A 45 -0.52 -3.34 -13.82
N PRO A 46 -1.35 -2.35 -13.48
CA PRO A 46 -1.22 -1.60 -12.23
C PRO A 46 -1.46 -2.46 -10.98
N LEU A 47 -2.02 -3.66 -11.13
CA LEU A 47 -2.41 -4.54 -10.03
C LEU A 47 -1.71 -5.89 -10.08
N HIS A 48 -1.10 -6.28 -8.96
CA HIS A 48 -0.56 -7.60 -8.73
C HIS A 48 -1.24 -8.25 -7.53
N VAL A 49 -1.81 -9.43 -7.72
CA VAL A 49 -2.47 -10.19 -6.66
C VAL A 49 -1.82 -11.56 -6.51
N ALA A 50 -1.54 -11.94 -5.29
CA ALA A 50 -1.03 -13.25 -4.94
C ALA A 50 -1.88 -13.87 -3.83
N GLU A 51 -2.41 -15.06 -4.08
CA GLU A 51 -3.21 -15.82 -3.13
C GLU A 51 -2.41 -16.84 -2.35
N VAL A 52 -2.80 -17.08 -1.10
CA VAL A 52 -2.32 -18.19 -0.28
C VAL A 52 -3.42 -19.24 -0.13
N SER A 53 -3.07 -20.50 -0.13
CA SER A 53 -3.99 -21.58 0.25
C SER A 53 -4.43 -21.37 1.70
N GLY A 54 -5.73 -21.22 1.93
CA GLY A 54 -6.29 -20.97 3.27
C GLY A 54 -6.79 -19.56 3.51
N TYR A 55 -7.22 -18.85 2.44
CA TYR A 55 -7.96 -17.59 2.53
C TYR A 55 -7.13 -16.35 2.91
N SER A 56 -5.83 -16.36 2.68
CA SER A 56 -4.98 -15.16 2.81
C SER A 56 -4.55 -14.65 1.44
N CYS A 57 -4.58 -13.32 1.22
CA CYS A 57 -4.10 -12.72 -0.01
C CYS A 57 -3.34 -11.42 0.22
N CYS A 58 -2.50 -11.08 -0.75
CA CYS A 58 -1.83 -9.79 -0.82
C CYS A 58 -2.01 -9.22 -2.23
N GLY A 59 -2.54 -8.01 -2.33
CA GLY A 59 -2.63 -7.26 -3.57
C GLY A 59 -1.75 -6.02 -3.51
N ALA A 60 -1.18 -5.60 -4.64
CA ALA A 60 -0.33 -4.40 -4.71
C ALA A 60 -0.49 -3.65 -6.03
N LYS A 61 -0.27 -2.33 -6.01
CA LYS A 61 -0.49 -1.42 -7.13
C LYS A 61 0.82 -0.76 -7.59
N GLY A 62 1.04 -0.77 -8.90
CA GLY A 62 2.03 0.06 -9.61
C GLY A 62 1.35 1.20 -10.39
N GLY A 63 1.68 1.37 -11.67
CA GLY A 63 1.04 2.32 -12.59
C GLY A 63 1.44 3.77 -12.39
N ASN A 64 0.53 4.71 -12.66
CA ASN A 64 0.77 6.15 -12.56
C ASN A 64 -0.42 6.89 -11.91
N ASN A 65 -0.19 8.12 -11.43
CA ASN A 65 -1.21 8.92 -10.74
C ASN A 65 -2.07 9.77 -11.72
N ALA A 66 -2.40 9.24 -12.91
CA ALA A 66 -3.32 9.86 -13.86
C ALA A 66 -4.25 8.85 -14.54
N GLU A 67 -4.44 7.70 -13.93
CA GLU A 67 -5.39 6.72 -14.41
C GLU A 67 -6.82 7.14 -14.05
N SER A 68 -7.82 6.60 -14.76
CA SER A 68 -9.21 6.92 -14.45
C SER A 68 -9.53 6.54 -13.01
N HIS A 69 -10.21 7.41 -12.28
CA HIS A 69 -10.62 7.21 -10.89
C HIS A 69 -9.49 6.90 -9.89
N ASN A 70 -8.22 7.13 -10.24
CA ASN A 70 -7.09 6.81 -9.37
C ASN A 70 -7.04 7.67 -8.10
N HIS A 71 -6.32 7.17 -7.10
CA HIS A 71 -5.85 7.89 -5.93
C HIS A 71 -4.33 8.14 -6.06
N ASN A 72 -3.76 8.98 -5.21
CA ASN A 72 -2.30 9.19 -5.15
C ASN A 72 -1.67 8.10 -4.26
N ASP A 73 -1.59 6.89 -4.78
CA ASP A 73 -1.35 5.67 -4.00
C ASP A 73 -0.43 4.65 -4.71
N ILE A 74 0.50 5.12 -5.54
CA ILE A 74 1.48 4.25 -6.20
C ILE A 74 2.29 3.46 -5.18
N GLY A 75 2.33 2.15 -5.34
CA GLY A 75 2.98 1.23 -4.40
C GLY A 75 2.08 0.80 -3.24
N ASN A 76 0.80 1.20 -3.24
CA ASN A 76 -0.17 0.73 -2.27
C ASN A 76 -0.31 -0.80 -2.32
N PHE A 77 -0.63 -1.40 -1.19
CA PHE A 77 -0.88 -2.83 -1.06
C PHE A 77 -1.94 -3.10 -0.01
N ILE A 78 -2.60 -4.24 -0.12
CA ILE A 78 -3.57 -4.75 0.85
C ILE A 78 -3.16 -6.14 1.33
N VAL A 79 -3.54 -6.50 2.54
CA VAL A 79 -3.34 -7.83 3.12
C VAL A 79 -4.64 -8.30 3.74
N TYR A 80 -5.07 -9.49 3.37
CA TYR A 80 -6.20 -10.19 3.97
C TYR A 80 -5.72 -11.50 4.59
N HIS A 81 -6.31 -11.88 5.70
CA HIS A 81 -6.05 -13.14 6.37
C HIS A 81 -7.37 -13.76 6.83
N ASN A 82 -7.61 -15.04 6.48
CA ASN A 82 -8.86 -15.76 6.77
C ASN A 82 -10.11 -14.96 6.32
N ASN A 83 -10.09 -14.41 5.10
CA ASN A 83 -11.13 -13.55 4.54
C ASN A 83 -11.43 -12.29 5.36
N GLN A 84 -10.54 -11.89 6.28
CA GLN A 84 -10.67 -10.67 7.06
C GLN A 84 -9.62 -9.67 6.62
N PRO A 85 -10.01 -8.40 6.44
CA PRO A 85 -9.07 -7.34 6.08
C PRO A 85 -8.08 -7.09 7.23
N VAL A 86 -6.79 -7.02 6.92
CA VAL A 86 -5.70 -6.69 7.86
C VAL A 86 -5.16 -5.31 7.57
N VAL A 87 -4.60 -5.16 6.37
CA VAL A 87 -4.16 -3.89 5.79
C VAL A 87 -5.09 -3.61 4.62
N ILE A 88 -5.71 -2.44 4.64
CA ILE A 88 -6.81 -2.09 3.74
C ILE A 88 -6.46 -0.93 2.82
N ASP A 89 -7.19 -0.80 1.73
CA ASP A 89 -7.39 0.44 1.01
C ASP A 89 -8.74 1.04 1.41
N LEU A 90 -8.83 2.38 1.54
CA LEU A 90 -10.07 3.04 1.92
C LEU A 90 -11.20 2.83 0.91
N GLY A 91 -10.84 2.63 -0.35
CA GLY A 91 -11.80 2.56 -1.43
C GLY A 91 -12.40 3.93 -1.78
N ARG A 92 -13.61 3.92 -2.31
CA ARG A 92 -14.31 5.15 -2.72
C ARG A 92 -15.13 5.76 -1.59
N ASP A 93 -15.32 7.08 -1.66
CA ASP A 93 -16.32 7.82 -0.91
C ASP A 93 -17.60 8.06 -1.73
N THR A 94 -18.55 8.78 -1.14
CA THR A 94 -19.71 9.32 -1.86
C THR A 94 -19.24 10.40 -2.83
N TYR A 95 -19.50 10.22 -4.11
CA TYR A 95 -19.13 11.19 -5.13
C TYR A 95 -19.87 12.52 -4.93
N THR A 96 -19.09 13.59 -4.99
CA THR A 96 -19.55 14.98 -4.91
C THR A 96 -18.97 15.76 -6.09
N SER A 97 -19.35 17.03 -6.25
CA SER A 97 -18.72 17.91 -7.24
C SER A 97 -17.20 18.02 -7.05
N LYS A 98 -16.72 17.90 -5.81
CA LYS A 98 -15.27 17.90 -5.48
C LYS A 98 -14.57 16.68 -6.08
N SER A 99 -15.21 15.53 -6.10
CA SER A 99 -14.65 14.26 -6.63
C SER A 99 -14.26 14.36 -8.12
N PHE A 100 -14.88 15.29 -8.86
CA PHE A 100 -14.63 15.53 -10.29
C PHE A 100 -13.94 16.88 -10.57
N SER A 101 -13.32 17.49 -9.56
CA SER A 101 -12.64 18.77 -9.67
C SER A 101 -11.14 18.64 -9.38
N ASN A 102 -10.39 19.74 -9.59
CA ASN A 102 -8.97 19.82 -9.21
C ASN A 102 -8.73 19.64 -7.70
N GLN A 103 -9.80 19.76 -6.88
CA GLN A 103 -9.75 19.56 -5.44
C GLN A 103 -9.94 18.09 -5.01
N ARG A 104 -10.07 17.18 -5.97
CA ARG A 104 -10.25 15.74 -5.70
C ARG A 104 -9.20 15.21 -4.72
N PHE A 105 -7.94 15.57 -4.91
CA PHE A 105 -6.83 15.09 -4.09
C PHE A 105 -6.72 15.75 -2.71
N GLU A 106 -7.73 16.54 -2.31
CA GLU A 106 -7.95 16.95 -0.92
C GLU A 106 -8.89 16.00 -0.17
N LEU A 107 -9.61 15.12 -0.90
CA LEU A 107 -10.46 14.11 -0.29
C LEU A 107 -9.59 13.06 0.41
N MET A 108 -10.03 12.61 1.58
CA MET A 108 -9.27 11.69 2.43
C MET A 108 -8.84 10.43 1.68
N ASN A 109 -9.77 9.81 0.95
CA ASN A 109 -9.51 8.57 0.21
C ASN A 109 -8.63 8.73 -1.03
N CYS A 110 -8.43 9.96 -1.51
CA CYS A 110 -7.56 10.22 -2.66
C CYS A 110 -6.12 10.58 -2.26
N ARG A 111 -5.84 10.79 -0.97
CA ARG A 111 -4.56 11.26 -0.44
C ARG A 111 -3.66 10.12 -0.03
N SER A 112 -2.37 10.21 -0.34
CA SER A 112 -1.34 9.24 0.07
C SER A 112 -1.29 9.02 1.58
N ALA A 113 -1.61 10.03 2.38
CA ALA A 113 -1.64 9.94 3.84
C ALA A 113 -2.65 8.90 4.39
N TYR A 114 -3.55 8.40 3.55
CA TYR A 114 -4.56 7.40 3.90
C TYR A 114 -4.46 6.14 3.02
N HIS A 115 -3.27 5.87 2.47
CA HIS A 115 -2.92 4.66 1.74
C HIS A 115 -1.65 4.03 2.33
N ASN A 116 -1.36 2.79 1.95
CA ASN A 116 -0.20 2.05 2.45
C ASN A 116 1.07 2.42 1.67
N VAL A 117 1.41 3.71 1.68
CA VAL A 117 2.52 4.29 0.94
C VAL A 117 3.39 5.18 1.82
N PRO A 118 4.63 5.49 1.42
CA PRO A 118 5.46 6.44 2.15
C PRO A 118 4.92 7.87 2.06
N ILE A 119 5.15 8.64 3.12
CA ILE A 119 5.19 10.10 3.11
C ILE A 119 6.66 10.47 3.24
N ILE A 120 7.21 11.17 2.26
CA ILE A 120 8.64 11.43 2.16
C ILE A 120 8.90 12.91 2.40
N ASN A 121 9.68 13.22 3.44
CA ASN A 121 9.96 14.59 3.86
C ASN A 121 8.69 15.45 4.03
N GLY A 122 7.64 14.82 4.59
CA GLY A 122 6.33 15.44 4.80
C GLY A 122 5.48 15.60 3.53
N LEU A 123 5.96 15.14 2.37
CA LEU A 123 5.24 15.26 1.10
C LEU A 123 4.54 13.96 0.71
N GLU A 124 3.32 14.12 0.24
CA GLU A 124 2.49 13.07 -0.37
C GLU A 124 2.83 12.93 -1.86
N GLN A 125 2.45 11.82 -2.46
CA GLN A 125 2.54 11.64 -3.92
C GLN A 125 1.70 12.70 -4.64
N LYS A 126 2.11 13.01 -5.87
CA LYS A 126 1.46 14.03 -6.69
C LYS A 126 0.64 13.39 -7.80
N ASP A 127 -0.47 14.04 -8.14
CA ASP A 127 -1.32 13.68 -9.27
C ASP A 127 -0.64 13.98 -10.62
N GLY A 128 -0.95 13.17 -11.62
CA GLY A 128 -0.47 13.35 -12.99
C GLY A 128 0.38 12.18 -13.51
N ARG A 129 0.34 11.95 -14.82
CA ARG A 129 0.97 10.80 -15.51
C ARG A 129 2.50 10.71 -15.32
N LYS A 130 3.18 11.83 -15.10
CA LYS A 130 4.62 11.81 -14.84
C LYS A 130 4.96 11.23 -13.47
N TYR A 131 4.00 11.24 -12.53
CA TYR A 131 4.14 10.65 -11.21
C TYR A 131 3.70 9.19 -11.27
N ARG A 132 4.68 8.28 -11.20
CA ARG A 132 4.47 6.87 -11.51
C ARG A 132 5.45 5.95 -10.79
N ALA A 133 5.12 4.67 -10.75
CA ALA A 133 6.11 3.64 -10.46
C ALA A 133 7.15 3.56 -11.59
N ASP A 134 8.35 3.14 -11.23
CA ASP A 134 9.45 2.89 -12.17
C ASP A 134 10.11 1.56 -11.84
N LYS A 135 10.75 0.92 -12.85
CA LYS A 135 11.45 -0.36 -12.69
C LYS A 135 10.61 -1.43 -12.01
N VAL A 136 9.35 -1.54 -12.43
CA VAL A 136 8.43 -2.54 -11.91
C VAL A 136 8.86 -3.92 -12.40
N SER A 137 9.00 -4.86 -11.47
CA SER A 137 9.30 -6.27 -11.77
C SER A 137 8.60 -7.16 -10.76
N HIS A 138 8.22 -8.35 -11.21
CA HIS A 138 7.59 -9.36 -10.37
C HIS A 138 8.31 -10.69 -10.54
N GLY A 139 8.15 -11.57 -9.56
CA GLY A 139 8.70 -12.91 -9.58
C GLY A 139 7.82 -13.90 -8.84
N PHE A 140 7.89 -15.15 -9.26
CA PHE A 140 7.32 -16.28 -8.56
C PHE A 140 8.27 -17.47 -8.63
N ALA A 141 8.68 -17.97 -7.48
CA ALA A 141 9.48 -19.19 -7.36
C ALA A 141 9.23 -19.83 -5.98
N ASP A 142 9.18 -21.16 -5.94
CA ASP A 142 9.13 -21.94 -4.70
C ASP A 142 8.04 -21.50 -3.70
N GLY A 143 6.85 -21.18 -4.21
CA GLY A 143 5.74 -20.71 -3.38
C GLY A 143 5.82 -19.25 -2.91
N VAL A 144 6.87 -18.53 -3.29
CA VAL A 144 7.10 -17.12 -2.98
C VAL A 144 6.74 -16.25 -4.18
N SER A 145 5.84 -15.28 -3.97
CA SER A 145 5.54 -14.22 -4.94
C SER A 145 6.19 -12.91 -4.50
N SER A 146 6.72 -12.16 -5.45
CA SER A 146 7.31 -10.85 -5.15
C SER A 146 6.96 -9.82 -6.22
N LEU A 147 6.81 -8.56 -5.77
CA LEU A 147 6.70 -7.38 -6.61
C LEU A 147 7.74 -6.37 -6.14
N THR A 148 8.56 -5.89 -7.06
CA THR A 148 9.53 -4.82 -6.80
C THR A 148 9.22 -3.62 -7.68
N LEU A 149 9.21 -2.43 -7.11
CA LEU A 149 8.98 -1.18 -7.82
C LEU A 149 9.71 -0.01 -7.16
N ASN A 150 10.06 0.96 -7.97
CA ASN A 150 10.63 2.22 -7.50
C ASN A 150 9.53 3.28 -7.38
N LEU A 151 9.56 4.07 -6.30
CA LEU A 151 8.53 5.05 -5.95
C LEU A 151 9.01 6.51 -6.01
N GLU A 152 10.30 6.78 -6.16
CA GLU A 152 10.84 8.14 -6.15
C GLU A 152 10.16 9.06 -7.19
N LYS A 153 9.75 8.51 -8.34
CA LYS A 153 9.05 9.28 -9.39
C LYS A 153 7.57 9.57 -9.08
N ALA A 154 7.03 9.05 -8.00
CA ALA A 154 5.67 9.38 -7.55
C ALA A 154 5.61 10.70 -6.77
N TYR A 155 6.76 11.26 -6.39
CA TYR A 155 6.90 12.47 -5.57
C TYR A 155 7.45 13.64 -6.39
N THR A 156 7.25 14.84 -5.87
CA THR A 156 7.89 16.05 -6.40
C THR A 156 9.35 16.13 -5.97
N GLU A 157 10.14 16.97 -6.65
CA GLU A 157 11.56 17.21 -6.30
C GLU A 157 11.75 17.65 -4.85
N GLY A 158 10.78 18.38 -4.28
CA GLY A 158 10.82 18.80 -2.87
C GLY A 158 10.84 17.66 -1.86
N ALA A 159 10.54 16.42 -2.26
CA ALA A 159 10.70 15.25 -1.40
C ALA A 159 12.18 14.88 -1.17
N HIS A 160 13.11 15.40 -1.97
CA HIS A 160 14.54 15.15 -1.89
C HIS A 160 14.90 13.67 -1.79
N VAL A 161 14.16 12.83 -2.54
CA VAL A 161 14.35 11.39 -2.59
C VAL A 161 15.12 11.01 -3.86
N GLU A 162 16.31 10.45 -3.70
CA GLU A 162 17.12 9.96 -4.81
C GLU A 162 16.68 8.56 -5.25
N LYS A 163 16.26 7.74 -4.28
CA LYS A 163 15.77 6.38 -4.50
C LYS A 163 14.77 6.00 -3.42
N TRP A 164 13.68 5.33 -3.82
CA TRP A 164 12.79 4.62 -2.92
C TRP A 164 12.28 3.36 -3.61
N GLN A 165 12.87 2.23 -3.29
CA GLN A 165 12.48 0.94 -3.84
C GLN A 165 11.70 0.16 -2.79
N ARG A 166 10.51 -0.26 -3.18
CA ARG A 166 9.66 -1.18 -2.40
C ARG A 166 9.73 -2.56 -3.02
N ASN A 167 9.93 -3.56 -2.18
CA ASN A 167 9.71 -4.95 -2.51
C ASN A 167 8.63 -5.52 -1.59
N ILE A 168 7.61 -6.12 -2.17
CA ILE A 168 6.51 -6.79 -1.47
C ILE A 168 6.66 -8.28 -1.76
N THR A 169 6.77 -9.09 -0.72
CA THR A 169 6.95 -10.54 -0.82
C THR A 169 5.87 -11.26 -0.05
N LEU A 170 5.22 -12.21 -0.68
CA LEU A 170 4.29 -13.15 -0.06
C LEU A 170 4.89 -14.55 -0.09
N ASP A 171 5.09 -15.13 1.08
CA ASP A 171 5.54 -16.50 1.25
C ASP A 171 4.37 -17.38 1.71
N ARG A 172 4.03 -18.37 0.89
CA ARG A 172 2.88 -19.25 1.13
C ARG A 172 3.20 -20.41 2.06
N GLU A 173 4.46 -20.81 2.13
CA GLU A 173 4.88 -21.91 3.00
C GLU A 173 4.88 -21.46 4.47
N TYR A 174 5.44 -20.28 4.72
CA TYR A 174 5.57 -19.71 6.06
C TYR A 174 4.47 -18.73 6.44
N ASN A 175 3.49 -18.50 5.58
CA ASN A 175 2.34 -17.64 5.82
C ASN A 175 2.73 -16.23 6.30
N TRP A 176 3.53 -15.51 5.54
CA TRP A 176 3.86 -14.13 5.83
C TRP A 176 3.87 -13.23 4.59
N VAL A 177 3.60 -11.95 4.82
CA VAL A 177 3.83 -10.87 3.84
C VAL A 177 4.92 -9.96 4.40
N GLU A 178 6.01 -9.79 3.66
CA GLU A 178 7.11 -8.90 4.04
C GLU A 178 7.23 -7.76 3.04
N ILE A 179 7.33 -6.55 3.55
CA ILE A 179 7.67 -5.39 2.76
C ILE A 179 9.09 -4.95 3.13
N THR A 180 9.91 -4.75 2.10
CA THR A 180 11.24 -4.16 2.24
C THR A 180 11.24 -2.80 1.55
N GLU A 181 11.62 -1.76 2.27
CA GLU A 181 11.88 -0.42 1.73
C GLU A 181 13.39 -0.20 1.68
N GLN A 182 13.93 0.08 0.50
CA GLN A 182 15.31 0.52 0.35
C GLN A 182 15.30 1.94 -0.19
N TYR A 183 15.76 2.89 0.62
CA TYR A 183 15.71 4.30 0.26
C TYR A 183 17.08 4.98 0.38
N LYS A 184 17.21 6.08 -0.37
CA LYS A 184 18.30 7.06 -0.28
C LYS A 184 17.69 8.45 -0.47
N LEU A 185 17.92 9.32 0.51
CA LEU A 185 17.48 10.71 0.52
C LEU A 185 18.69 11.62 0.23
N ASP A 186 18.46 12.78 -0.39
CA ASP A 186 19.48 13.83 -0.53
C ASP A 186 19.70 14.51 0.82
N SER A 187 20.64 13.96 1.60
CA SER A 187 20.94 14.45 2.93
C SER A 187 21.48 15.88 2.96
N LEU A 188 22.17 16.31 1.89
CA LEU A 188 22.71 17.69 1.81
C LEU A 188 21.59 18.70 1.63
N GLN A 189 20.63 18.40 0.79
CA GLN A 189 19.48 19.29 0.57
C GLN A 189 18.58 19.31 1.80
N ILE A 190 18.31 18.16 2.39
CA ILE A 190 17.52 18.02 3.63
C ILE A 190 18.16 18.88 4.74
N GLU A 191 19.48 18.83 4.91
CA GLU A 191 20.15 19.60 5.95
C GLU A 191 20.04 21.12 5.69
N LYS A 192 20.18 21.57 4.44
CA LYS A 192 19.96 22.98 4.07
C LYS A 192 18.54 23.46 4.41
N ASP A 193 17.57 22.62 4.12
CA ASP A 193 16.16 22.95 4.36
C ASP A 193 15.84 22.95 5.87
N ARG A 194 16.45 22.06 6.66
CA ARG A 194 16.40 22.11 8.14
C ARG A 194 16.95 23.42 8.69
N LEU A 195 18.09 23.88 8.19
CA LEU A 195 18.66 25.16 8.59
C LEU A 195 17.73 26.34 8.28
N ASN A 196 16.87 26.20 7.30
CA ASN A 196 15.82 27.16 6.93
C ASN A 196 14.50 26.95 7.72
N GLY A 197 14.50 26.09 8.74
CA GLY A 197 13.35 25.85 9.61
C GLY A 197 12.32 24.86 9.06
N GLN A 198 12.63 24.13 7.99
CA GLN A 198 11.75 23.05 7.52
C GLN A 198 11.93 21.79 8.39
N VAL A 199 10.82 21.17 8.70
CA VAL A 199 10.78 19.88 9.42
C VAL A 199 10.55 18.76 8.41
N PHE A 200 11.48 17.84 8.34
CA PHE A 200 11.36 16.66 7.49
C PHE A 200 10.84 15.48 8.32
N ASP A 201 9.85 14.80 7.78
CA ASP A 201 9.20 13.68 8.42
C ASP A 201 8.99 12.57 7.38
N ASN A 202 9.69 11.47 7.58
CA ASN A 202 9.63 10.30 6.72
C ASN A 202 8.82 9.22 7.42
N GLN A 203 7.70 8.85 6.81
CA GLN A 203 6.74 7.91 7.38
C GLN A 203 6.40 6.82 6.36
N ILE A 204 6.16 5.62 6.83
CA ILE A 204 5.46 4.56 6.09
C ILE A 204 4.09 4.43 6.73
N ILE A 205 3.05 4.66 5.95
CA ILE A 205 1.67 4.59 6.41
C ILE A 205 1.13 3.18 6.15
N LEU A 206 0.38 2.65 7.11
CA LEU A 206 -0.38 1.41 6.98
C LEU A 206 -1.80 1.64 7.50
N MET A 207 -2.78 1.39 6.65
CA MET A 207 -4.20 1.49 6.99
C MET A 207 -4.69 0.14 7.50
N ALA A 208 -5.04 0.05 8.76
CA ALA A 208 -5.42 -1.21 9.40
C ALA A 208 -6.92 -1.26 9.71
N TYR A 209 -7.54 -2.42 9.43
CA TYR A 209 -8.87 -2.74 9.91
C TYR A 209 -8.81 -3.38 11.30
N GLY A 210 -9.65 -2.89 12.22
CA GLY A 210 -9.58 -3.30 13.61
C GLY A 210 -8.47 -2.58 14.40
N ARG A 211 -8.60 -2.55 15.72
CA ARG A 211 -7.69 -1.80 16.58
C ARG A 211 -6.32 -2.48 16.71
N PRO A 212 -5.22 -1.86 16.26
CA PRO A 212 -3.88 -2.36 16.49
C PRO A 212 -3.50 -2.25 17.97
N VAL A 213 -2.72 -3.22 18.46
CA VAL A 213 -2.19 -3.21 19.82
C VAL A 213 -0.66 -3.20 19.76
N VAL A 214 -0.05 -2.07 20.08
CA VAL A 214 1.41 -1.97 20.19
C VAL A 214 1.82 -2.71 21.46
N GLN A 215 2.53 -3.84 21.30
CA GLN A 215 3.02 -4.64 22.44
C GLN A 215 4.35 -4.11 22.99
N LYS A 216 5.28 -3.84 22.09
CA LYS A 216 6.62 -3.33 22.39
C LYS A 216 7.20 -2.72 21.11
N ALA A 217 8.36 -2.05 21.24
CA ALA A 217 9.11 -1.63 20.06
C ALA A 217 9.36 -2.82 19.13
N GLY A 218 9.08 -2.63 17.86
CA GLY A 218 9.23 -3.67 16.84
C GLY A 218 8.06 -4.65 16.70
N ARG A 219 6.95 -4.52 17.48
CA ARG A 219 5.83 -5.47 17.40
C ARG A 219 4.47 -4.84 17.66
N ILE A 220 3.55 -5.07 16.72
CA ILE A 220 2.14 -4.70 16.80
C ILE A 220 1.27 -5.93 16.52
N LEU A 221 0.20 -6.12 17.29
CA LEU A 221 -0.82 -7.12 17.01
C LEU A 221 -1.98 -6.50 16.25
N LEU A 222 -2.47 -7.21 15.25
CA LEU A 222 -3.60 -6.88 14.41
C LEU A 222 -4.66 -7.99 14.51
N GLN A 223 -5.90 -7.69 14.15
CA GLN A 223 -7.02 -8.64 14.16
C GLN A 223 -7.12 -9.45 15.47
N GLY A 224 -7.07 -8.78 16.61
CA GLY A 224 -7.15 -9.44 17.91
C GLY A 224 -5.98 -10.39 18.23
N GLY A 225 -4.88 -10.28 17.48
CA GLY A 225 -3.68 -11.08 17.70
C GLY A 225 -3.44 -12.19 16.68
N MET A 226 -4.38 -12.42 15.75
CA MET A 226 -4.22 -13.41 14.69
C MET A 226 -3.15 -13.00 13.66
N VAL A 227 -2.84 -11.72 13.55
CA VAL A 227 -1.77 -11.22 12.69
C VAL A 227 -0.78 -10.42 13.52
N ARG A 228 0.49 -10.70 13.33
CA ARG A 228 1.60 -10.01 13.99
C ARG A 228 2.38 -9.19 12.97
N LEU A 229 2.40 -7.88 13.15
CA LEU A 229 3.30 -6.98 12.43
C LEU A 229 4.59 -6.82 13.22
N GLU A 230 5.71 -7.23 12.65
CA GLU A 230 7.05 -7.03 13.18
C GLU A 230 7.81 -6.05 12.27
N TYR A 231 8.53 -5.10 12.86
CA TYR A 231 9.29 -4.09 12.13
C TYR A 231 10.64 -3.84 12.81
N ASP A 232 11.60 -3.36 12.04
CA ASP A 232 12.96 -3.08 12.54
C ASP A 232 12.97 -1.83 13.42
N ALA A 233 12.93 -2.03 14.74
CA ALA A 233 12.85 -0.96 15.74
C ALA A 233 14.14 -0.11 15.84
N GLN A 234 15.24 -0.50 15.21
CA GLN A 234 16.41 0.34 15.09
C GLN A 234 16.16 1.53 14.16
N TYR A 235 15.43 1.28 13.08
CA TYR A 235 15.18 2.26 12.02
C TYR A 235 13.79 2.88 12.10
N LEU A 236 12.85 2.21 12.76
CA LEU A 236 11.43 2.58 12.75
C LEU A 236 10.88 2.73 14.16
N SER A 237 10.09 3.74 14.38
CA SER A 237 9.20 3.87 15.54
C SER A 237 7.74 3.83 15.08
N ALA A 238 6.85 3.28 15.91
CA ALA A 238 5.44 3.14 15.55
C ALA A 238 4.52 3.97 16.44
N SER A 239 3.54 4.59 15.81
CA SER A 239 2.37 5.16 16.48
C SER A 239 1.09 4.71 15.78
N VAL A 240 -0.02 4.80 16.48
CA VAL A 240 -1.35 4.40 15.97
C VAL A 240 -2.33 5.52 16.17
N GLU A 241 -3.00 5.91 15.10
CA GLU A 241 -4.07 6.89 15.09
C GLU A 241 -5.40 6.24 14.75
N LYS A 242 -6.45 6.65 15.44
CA LYS A 242 -7.82 6.27 15.11
C LYS A 242 -8.37 7.23 14.07
N VAL A 243 -8.84 6.71 12.95
CA VAL A 243 -9.45 7.48 11.87
C VAL A 243 -10.96 7.21 11.88
N GLN A 244 -11.74 8.25 12.12
CA GLN A 244 -13.20 8.15 12.13
C GLN A 244 -13.74 8.23 10.70
N MET A 245 -14.58 7.27 10.33
CA MET A 245 -15.30 7.30 9.07
C MET A 245 -16.51 8.22 9.17
N THR A 246 -16.57 9.23 8.32
CA THR A 246 -17.69 10.19 8.26
C THR A 246 -18.58 9.99 7.05
N ASP A 247 -18.02 9.50 5.94
CA ASP A 247 -18.74 9.19 4.71
C ASP A 247 -19.61 7.93 4.83
N GLY A 248 -20.79 7.95 4.21
CA GLY A 248 -21.76 6.86 4.31
C GLY A 248 -21.31 5.56 3.64
N ILE A 249 -20.64 5.65 2.49
CA ILE A 249 -20.11 4.46 1.77
C ILE A 249 -18.96 3.85 2.56
N MET A 250 -18.01 4.68 3.04
CA MET A 250 -16.92 4.19 3.86
C MET A 250 -17.39 3.56 5.18
N LYS A 251 -18.45 4.13 5.80
CA LYS A 251 -19.08 3.51 7.00
C LYS A 251 -19.70 2.15 6.71
N THR A 252 -20.32 2.01 5.55
CA THR A 252 -20.88 0.71 5.15
C THR A 252 -19.78 -0.34 5.02
N GLN A 253 -18.63 0.04 4.46
CA GLN A 253 -17.50 -0.86 4.22
C GLN A 253 -16.65 -1.08 5.48
N TRP A 254 -16.30 -0.01 6.21
CA TRP A 254 -15.33 -0.04 7.30
C TRP A 254 -15.92 0.23 8.69
N LYS A 255 -17.25 0.37 8.80
CA LYS A 255 -17.95 0.77 10.03
C LYS A 255 -17.51 2.17 10.48
N ASP A 256 -17.48 2.42 11.78
CA ASP A 256 -17.25 3.78 12.31
C ASP A 256 -15.77 4.20 12.30
N ASN A 257 -14.83 3.25 12.29
CA ASN A 257 -13.42 3.58 12.46
C ASN A 257 -12.51 2.56 11.81
N ILE A 258 -11.40 3.08 11.29
CA ILE A 258 -10.19 2.34 10.94
C ILE A 258 -9.01 2.92 11.71
N TYR A 259 -7.82 2.39 11.50
CA TYR A 259 -6.63 2.83 12.19
C TYR A 259 -5.50 3.07 11.21
N ARG A 260 -4.76 4.15 11.43
CA ARG A 260 -3.54 4.46 10.71
C ARG A 260 -2.36 4.12 11.60
N ILE A 261 -1.55 3.16 11.19
CA ILE A 261 -0.27 2.84 11.80
C ILE A 261 0.76 3.67 11.06
N ILE A 262 1.54 4.45 11.78
CA ILE A 262 2.59 5.28 11.25
C ILE A 262 3.92 4.69 11.70
N LEU A 263 4.68 4.13 10.76
CA LEU A 263 6.05 3.71 10.99
C LEU A 263 6.95 4.88 10.57
N ARG A 264 7.43 5.64 11.56
CA ARG A 264 8.29 6.79 11.33
C ARG A 264 9.75 6.35 11.24
N LEU A 265 10.43 6.79 10.18
CA LEU A 265 11.85 6.51 10.00
C LEU A 265 12.69 7.34 10.98
N ASN A 266 13.77 6.75 11.47
CA ASN A 266 14.73 7.43 12.30
C ASN A 266 15.63 8.33 11.41
N ASP A 267 15.61 9.62 11.66
CA ASP A 267 16.28 10.67 10.86
C ASP A 267 17.81 10.53 10.79
N ASN A 268 18.40 9.72 11.65
CA ASN A 268 19.86 9.45 11.61
C ASN A 268 20.27 8.57 10.42
N TYR A 269 19.30 8.04 9.66
CA TYR A 269 19.56 7.14 8.54
C TYR A 269 19.01 7.70 7.23
N PRO A 270 19.73 8.60 6.55
CA PRO A 270 19.30 9.14 5.24
C PRO A 270 19.31 8.07 4.14
N MET A 271 19.95 6.94 4.38
CA MET A 271 19.97 5.76 3.52
C MET A 271 19.86 4.51 4.39
N ALA A 272 18.88 3.67 4.10
CA ALA A 272 18.71 2.38 4.78
C ALA A 272 17.93 1.38 3.91
N LYS A 273 17.94 0.14 4.38
CA LYS A 273 17.06 -0.92 3.97
C LYS A 273 16.31 -1.40 5.21
N VAL A 274 15.02 -1.11 5.30
CA VAL A 274 14.16 -1.45 6.42
C VAL A 274 13.13 -2.49 6.02
N LYS A 275 12.68 -3.29 6.99
CA LYS A 275 11.71 -4.34 6.78
C LYS A 275 10.58 -4.28 7.78
N TYR A 276 9.41 -4.65 7.33
CA TYR A 276 8.26 -4.94 8.19
C TYR A 276 7.49 -6.12 7.63
N ARG A 277 7.06 -7.02 8.54
CA ARG A 277 6.49 -8.32 8.17
C ARG A 277 5.20 -8.56 8.90
N PHE A 278 4.20 -9.00 8.17
CA PHE A 278 2.94 -9.53 8.68
C PHE A 278 3.04 -11.06 8.72
N THR A 279 3.09 -11.63 9.90
CA THR A 279 2.99 -13.08 10.10
C THR A 279 1.54 -13.42 10.33
N LEU A 280 1.00 -14.30 9.48
CA LEU A 280 -0.40 -14.70 9.42
C LEU A 280 -0.55 -16.03 10.13
N SER A 281 -1.20 -16.07 11.32
CA SER A 281 -1.24 -17.24 12.21
C SER A 281 -2.52 -18.03 12.06
#